data_a874c2ddf3584a01b98cac3dc72b0957
#
_entry.id   a874c2ddf3584a01b98cac3dc72b0957
#
_cell.length_a   1.000
_cell.length_b   1.000
_cell.length_c   1.000
_cell.angle_alpha   90.00
_cell.angle_beta   90.00
_cell.angle_gamma   90.00
#
_symmetry.space_group_name_H-M   'P 1'
#
loop_
_entity.id
_entity.type
_entity.pdbx_description
1 polymer ?
#
loop_
_entity_poly.entity_id
_entity_poly.type
_entity_poly.pdbx_seq_one_letter_code
_entity_poly.pdbx_strand_id
1 'polypeptide(L)'
;SEVKLSSVNLPDPSHLQYLAFAAANAGCYDALLADGANLKKLYYNFYPSEILDLSHCPKLADLIIRVRAGSELKKIRMHKNAPIAIYGGGIDIRDEKGNDCSSSVEIEYVE
;
A
#
# COMPACT_ATOMS: atom_id res chain seq x y z
N SER A 1 11.64 -0.13 8.01
CA SER A 1 11.23 0.30 9.35
C SER A 1 9.80 0.81 9.35
N GLU A 2 9.19 0.77 10.49
CA GLU A 2 7.85 1.28 10.68
C GLU A 2 7.90 2.76 11.01
N VAL A 3 7.05 3.55 10.32
CA VAL A 3 6.92 4.98 10.53
C VAL A 3 5.50 5.27 11.01
N LYS A 4 5.38 6.01 12.10
CA LYS A 4 4.10 6.38 12.71
C LYS A 4 4.06 7.89 12.90
N LEU A 5 3.65 8.60 11.84
CA LEU A 5 3.70 10.05 11.79
C LEU A 5 2.36 10.63 11.33
N SER A 6 2.05 11.83 11.77
CA SER A 6 0.93 12.62 11.24
C SER A 6 1.31 13.28 9.91
N SER A 7 2.59 13.45 9.63
CA SER A 7 3.10 13.90 8.35
C SER A 7 4.43 13.20 8.06
N VAL A 8 4.72 13.00 6.79
CA VAL A 8 5.96 12.35 6.34
C VAL A 8 6.78 13.39 5.58
N ASN A 9 8.02 13.59 6.03
CA ASN A 9 8.95 14.49 5.38
C ASN A 9 10.28 13.75 5.22
N LEU A 10 10.51 13.20 4.03
CA LEU A 10 11.71 12.46 3.70
C LEU A 10 12.50 13.23 2.64
N PRO A 11 13.84 13.30 2.76
CA PRO A 11 14.66 14.04 1.81
C PRO A 11 14.55 13.56 0.38
N ASP A 12 14.42 12.24 0.17
CA ASP A 12 14.34 11.66 -1.16
C ASP A 12 13.52 10.37 -1.15
N PRO A 13 12.18 10.48 -1.17
CA PRO A 13 11.32 9.29 -1.12
C PRO A 13 11.46 8.38 -2.34
N SER A 14 11.96 8.89 -3.47
CA SER A 14 12.12 8.07 -4.66
C SER A 14 13.15 6.95 -4.51
N HIS A 15 14.03 7.03 -3.51
CA HIS A 15 15.03 5.99 -3.23
C HIS A 15 14.53 4.92 -2.25
N LEU A 16 13.35 5.06 -1.70
CA LEU A 16 12.82 4.07 -0.76
C LEU A 16 12.49 2.76 -1.47
N GLN A 17 12.93 1.65 -0.89
CA GLN A 17 12.61 0.30 -1.35
C GLN A 17 11.65 -0.42 -0.41
N TYR A 18 11.69 -0.08 0.87
CA TYR A 18 10.82 -0.66 1.89
C TYR A 18 10.19 0.49 2.69
N LEU A 19 8.88 0.42 2.86
CA LEU A 19 8.15 1.40 3.65
C LEU A 19 7.12 0.67 4.51
N ALA A 20 7.14 0.93 5.81
CA ALA A 20 6.17 0.41 6.74
C ALA A 20 5.67 1.55 7.62
N PHE A 21 4.36 1.73 7.70
CA PHE A 21 3.78 2.77 8.52
C PHE A 21 2.36 2.43 8.98
N ALA A 22 1.93 3.09 10.04
CA ALA A 22 0.54 3.08 10.48
C ALA A 22 -0.12 4.37 10.00
N ALA A 23 -1.26 4.26 9.36
CA ALA A 23 -1.95 5.43 8.82
C ALA A 23 -2.66 6.19 9.92
N ALA A 24 -2.21 7.39 10.19
CA ALA A 24 -2.96 8.36 11.00
C ALA A 24 -3.72 9.33 10.10
N ASN A 25 -3.16 9.62 8.93
CA ASN A 25 -3.74 10.52 7.95
C ASN A 25 -3.31 10.05 6.55
N ALA A 26 -4.26 9.54 5.76
CA ALA A 26 -3.96 8.98 4.44
C ALA A 26 -3.30 10.00 3.50
N GLY A 27 -3.71 11.26 3.56
CA GLY A 27 -3.16 12.30 2.69
C GLY A 27 -1.66 12.52 2.84
N CYS A 28 -1.11 12.24 4.03
CA CYS A 28 0.34 12.36 4.25
C CYS A 28 1.13 11.32 3.49
N TYR A 29 0.54 10.14 3.29
CA TYR A 29 1.22 9.01 2.65
C TYR A 29 0.95 8.93 1.16
N ASP A 30 -0.14 9.52 0.68
CA ASP A 30 -0.46 9.57 -0.74
C ASP A 30 0.64 10.29 -1.53
N ALA A 31 1.12 11.42 -1.00
CA ALA A 31 2.22 12.15 -1.63
C ALA A 31 3.51 11.33 -1.67
N LEU A 32 3.78 10.56 -0.61
CA LEU A 32 4.95 9.69 -0.54
C LEU A 32 4.84 8.54 -1.55
N LEU A 33 3.66 7.95 -1.67
CA LEU A 33 3.41 6.85 -2.60
C LEU A 33 3.43 7.31 -4.06
N ALA A 34 3.14 8.59 -4.32
CA ALA A 34 3.26 9.16 -5.66
C ALA A 34 4.70 9.17 -6.18
N ASP A 35 5.69 9.16 -5.28
CA ASP A 35 7.11 9.09 -5.61
C ASP A 35 7.70 7.69 -5.40
N GLY A 36 6.87 6.66 -5.42
CA GLY A 36 7.26 5.29 -5.10
C GLY A 36 7.96 4.51 -6.21
N ALA A 37 8.72 5.19 -7.10
CA ALA A 37 9.32 4.57 -8.28
C ALA A 37 10.20 3.36 -7.98
N ASN A 38 10.86 3.31 -6.83
CA ASN A 38 11.75 2.21 -6.44
C ASN A 38 11.20 1.37 -5.30
N LEU A 39 9.96 1.60 -4.89
CA LEU A 39 9.35 0.89 -3.78
C LEU A 39 9.08 -0.57 -4.16
N LYS A 40 9.64 -1.50 -3.38
CA LYS A 40 9.51 -2.95 -3.60
C LYS A 40 8.62 -3.62 -2.58
N LYS A 41 8.51 -3.06 -1.38
CA LYS A 41 7.72 -3.64 -0.30
C LYS A 41 7.03 -2.54 0.49
N LEU A 42 5.73 -2.72 0.70
CA LEU A 42 4.91 -1.79 1.47
C LEU A 42 4.13 -2.55 2.53
N TYR A 43 4.25 -2.10 3.77
CA TYR A 43 3.42 -2.53 4.88
C TYR A 43 2.59 -1.31 5.31
N TYR A 44 1.28 -1.37 5.11
CA TYR A 44 0.36 -0.30 5.48
C TYR A 44 -0.58 -0.80 6.58
N ASN A 45 -0.38 -0.29 7.79
CA ASN A 45 -1.16 -0.72 8.95
C ASN A 45 -2.37 0.21 9.14
N PHE A 46 -3.56 -0.38 9.20
CA PHE A 46 -4.83 0.34 9.42
C PHE A 46 -5.14 1.40 8.36
N TYR A 47 -5.10 0.99 7.09
CA TYR A 47 -5.44 1.90 5.99
C TYR A 47 -6.89 2.40 6.12
N PRO A 48 -7.14 3.74 6.12
CA PRO A 48 -8.44 4.29 6.50
C PRO A 48 -9.39 4.60 5.35
N SER A 49 -9.00 4.46 4.11
CA SER A 49 -9.77 4.97 2.96
C SER A 49 -10.29 3.86 2.05
N GLU A 50 -11.14 4.21 1.09
CA GLU A 50 -11.74 3.26 0.16
C GLU A 50 -10.77 2.79 -0.92
N ILE A 51 -9.88 3.67 -1.36
CA ILE A 51 -8.97 3.40 -2.48
C ILE A 51 -7.53 3.64 -2.04
N LEU A 52 -6.68 2.65 -2.30
CA LEU A 52 -5.24 2.78 -2.14
C LEU A 52 -4.60 2.81 -3.53
N ASP A 53 -3.96 3.91 -3.87
CA ASP A 53 -3.36 4.09 -5.19
C ASP A 53 -1.85 3.79 -5.14
N LEU A 54 -1.46 2.68 -5.73
CA LEU A 54 -0.09 2.23 -5.87
C LEU A 54 0.35 2.20 -7.33
N SER A 55 -0.34 2.95 -8.19
CA SER A 55 -0.05 3.00 -9.62
C SER A 55 1.31 3.61 -9.95
N HIS A 56 1.90 4.35 -9.01
CA HIS A 56 3.23 4.95 -9.17
C HIS A 56 4.36 4.08 -8.61
N CYS A 57 4.08 2.81 -8.31
CA CYS A 57 5.04 1.88 -7.71
C CYS A 57 5.31 0.70 -8.65
N PRO A 58 6.02 0.91 -9.77
CA PRO A 58 6.18 -0.14 -10.79
C PRO A 58 7.10 -1.30 -10.38
N LYS A 59 7.78 -1.20 -9.25
CA LYS A 59 8.67 -2.25 -8.75
C LYS A 59 8.11 -3.00 -7.54
N LEU A 60 6.87 -2.73 -7.18
CA LEU A 60 6.27 -3.31 -5.97
C LEU A 60 6.11 -4.83 -6.12
N ALA A 61 6.69 -5.57 -5.18
CA ALA A 61 6.68 -7.03 -5.16
C ALA A 61 5.94 -7.61 -3.97
N ASP A 62 5.88 -6.88 -2.85
CA ASP A 62 5.22 -7.32 -1.62
C ASP A 62 4.34 -6.22 -1.06
N LEU A 63 3.10 -6.57 -0.75
CA LEU A 63 2.13 -5.64 -0.18
C LEU A 63 1.43 -6.29 1.01
N ILE A 64 1.60 -5.70 2.17
CA ILE A 64 0.94 -6.14 3.39
C ILE A 64 0.04 -5.00 3.87
N ILE A 65 -1.26 -5.27 3.92
CA ILE A 65 -2.25 -4.31 4.37
C ILE A 65 -2.96 -4.89 5.59
N ARG A 66 -3.06 -4.09 6.64
CA ARG A 66 -3.92 -4.40 7.78
C ARG A 66 -5.05 -3.39 7.81
N VAL A 67 -6.27 -3.88 7.97
CA VAL A 67 -7.47 -3.04 8.04
C VAL A 67 -8.21 -3.32 9.32
N ARG A 68 -9.05 -2.38 9.75
CA ARG A 68 -9.95 -2.64 10.86
C ARG A 68 -11.17 -3.40 10.38
N ALA A 69 -11.78 -4.18 11.27
CA ALA A 69 -13.07 -4.81 10.98
C ALA A 69 -14.07 -3.73 10.55
N GLY A 70 -14.78 -3.97 9.45
CA GLY A 70 -15.67 -2.97 8.87
C GLY A 70 -14.97 -1.91 8.04
N SER A 71 -13.72 -2.14 7.66
CA SER A 71 -12.95 -1.23 6.81
C SER A 71 -13.68 -0.88 5.51
N GLU A 72 -13.49 0.34 5.07
CA GLU A 72 -14.05 0.84 3.81
C GLU A 72 -13.16 0.57 2.60
N LEU A 73 -11.99 -0.05 2.77
CA LEU A 73 -11.08 -0.33 1.65
C LEU A 73 -11.77 -1.27 0.66
N LYS A 74 -11.94 -0.80 -0.58
CA LYS A 74 -12.64 -1.54 -1.63
C LYS A 74 -11.80 -1.76 -2.88
N LYS A 75 -10.78 -0.92 -3.10
CA LYS A 75 -9.99 -0.98 -4.33
C LYS A 75 -8.53 -0.63 -4.06
N ILE A 76 -7.64 -1.37 -4.70
CA ILE A 76 -6.22 -1.04 -4.76
C ILE A 76 -5.86 -0.87 -6.24
N ARG A 77 -5.32 0.28 -6.61
CA ARG A 77 -4.81 0.52 -7.97
C ARG A 77 -3.35 0.14 -7.99
N MET A 78 -2.98 -0.71 -8.93
CA MET A 78 -1.65 -1.31 -9.02
C MET A 78 -1.06 -1.05 -10.39
N HIS A 79 0.25 -0.77 -10.45
CA HIS A 79 0.92 -0.62 -11.75
C HIS A 79 0.94 -1.98 -12.45
N LYS A 80 0.51 -2.04 -13.70
CA LYS A 80 0.38 -3.31 -14.43
C LYS A 80 1.71 -4.04 -14.63
N ASN A 81 2.83 -3.33 -14.58
CA ASN A 81 4.17 -3.89 -14.76
C ASN A 81 4.87 -4.22 -13.43
N ALA A 82 4.22 -3.99 -12.30
CA ALA A 82 4.80 -4.34 -11.02
C ALA A 82 4.94 -5.86 -10.90
N PRO A 83 6.02 -6.36 -10.27
CA PRO A 83 6.18 -7.81 -10.07
C PRO A 83 4.97 -8.46 -9.41
N ILE A 84 4.36 -7.80 -8.46
CA ILE A 84 3.15 -8.27 -7.77
C ILE A 84 1.98 -8.48 -8.73
N ALA A 85 1.88 -7.66 -9.78
CA ALA A 85 0.83 -7.78 -10.81
C ALA A 85 1.16 -8.88 -11.81
N ILE A 86 2.43 -9.02 -12.18
CA ILE A 86 2.87 -9.97 -13.21
C ILE A 86 2.88 -11.40 -12.69
N TYR A 87 3.42 -11.61 -11.49
CA TYR A 87 3.65 -12.95 -10.95
C TYR A 87 2.52 -13.43 -10.04
N GLY A 88 1.61 -12.54 -9.65
CA GLY A 88 0.43 -12.89 -8.88
C GLY A 88 0.75 -13.48 -7.51
N GLY A 89 1.11 -12.70 -6.57
CA GLY A 89 1.42 -13.13 -5.22
C GLY A 89 1.90 -11.92 -4.44
N GLY A 90 2.23 -12.10 -3.17
CA GLY A 90 2.77 -11.03 -2.38
C GLY A 90 1.74 -10.01 -1.89
N ILE A 91 0.45 -10.27 -2.07
CA ILE A 91 -0.61 -9.43 -1.52
C ILE A 91 -1.21 -10.12 -0.30
N ASP A 92 -1.15 -9.45 0.84
CA ASP A 92 -1.68 -9.94 2.11
C ASP A 92 -2.54 -8.85 2.73
N ILE A 93 -3.87 -9.02 2.70
CA ILE A 93 -4.83 -8.06 3.25
C ILE A 93 -5.62 -8.77 4.34
N ARG A 94 -5.44 -8.33 5.58
CA ARG A 94 -6.08 -8.94 6.75
C ARG A 94 -6.67 -7.88 7.67
N ASP A 95 -7.74 -8.25 8.39
CA ASP A 95 -8.27 -7.41 9.45
C ASP A 95 -7.45 -7.58 10.75
N GLU A 96 -7.85 -6.87 11.79
CA GLU A 96 -7.18 -6.89 13.09
C GLU A 96 -7.26 -8.23 13.79
N LYS A 97 -8.18 -9.09 13.37
CA LYS A 97 -8.35 -10.45 13.91
C LYS A 97 -7.58 -11.50 13.11
N GLY A 98 -6.89 -11.08 12.04
CA GLY A 98 -6.14 -11.99 11.19
C GLY A 98 -6.95 -12.63 10.08
N ASN A 99 -8.22 -12.22 9.88
CA ASN A 99 -9.04 -12.75 8.81
C ASN A 99 -8.61 -12.17 7.46
N ASP A 100 -8.51 -13.02 6.45
CA ASP A 100 -8.15 -12.61 5.10
C ASP A 100 -9.31 -11.83 4.48
N CYS A 101 -9.04 -10.59 4.06
CA CYS A 101 -10.02 -9.68 3.46
C CYS A 101 -9.76 -9.44 1.98
N SER A 102 -8.83 -10.15 1.36
CA SER A 102 -8.43 -9.89 -0.02
C SER A 102 -9.58 -10.07 -1.02
N SER A 103 -10.52 -10.99 -0.74
CA SER A 103 -11.68 -11.20 -1.61
C SER A 103 -12.66 -10.02 -1.63
N SER A 104 -12.59 -9.14 -0.64
CA SER A 104 -13.46 -7.95 -0.54
C SER A 104 -12.86 -6.74 -1.24
N VAL A 105 -11.64 -6.84 -1.76
CA VAL A 105 -10.90 -5.72 -2.33
C VAL A 105 -10.64 -6.00 -3.81
N GLU A 106 -11.08 -5.08 -4.66
CA GLU A 106 -10.79 -5.14 -6.10
C GLU A 106 -9.37 -4.66 -6.37
N ILE A 107 -8.64 -5.39 -7.20
CA ILE A 107 -7.32 -4.95 -7.67
C ILE A 107 -7.47 -4.47 -9.10
N GLU A 108 -7.22 -3.17 -9.33
CA GLU A 108 -7.26 -2.56 -10.65
C GLU A 108 -5.84 -2.35 -11.13
N TYR A 109 -5.50 -2.91 -12.29
CA TYR A 109 -4.16 -2.78 -12.88
C TYR A 109 -4.15 -1.66 -13.88
N VAL A 110 -3.25 -0.70 -13.69
CA VAL A 110 -3.17 0.52 -14.52
C VAL A 110 -1.73 0.78 -14.96
N GLU A 111 -1.59 1.62 -15.97
CA GLU A 111 -0.28 2.04 -16.45
C GLU A 111 0.31 3.17 -15.61
#